data_b4bc3ae454fb2794a05d4ed1d3f20218
#
_entry.id   b4bc3ae454fb2794a05d4ed1d3f20218
#
_cell.length_a   1.000
_cell.length_b   1.000
_cell.length_c   1.000
_cell.angle_alpha   90.00
_cell.angle_beta   90.00
_cell.angle_gamma   90.00
#
_symmetry.space_group_name_H-M   'P 1'
#
loop_
_entity.id
_entity.type
_entity.pdbx_description
1 polymer ?
#
loop_
_entity_poly.entity_id
_entity_poly.type
_entity_poly.pdbx_seq_one_letter_code
_entity_poly.pdbx_strand_id
1 'polypeptide(L)'
;MSRTIIKFTSPFNSNAVFDAFGKFMYRENFEFVQKNGEQYWKKGVGLLTAPQFLKLSVNNDGSYVLEASIKFAILPGVYVGEMGTKGFVGALPKQLLKERVDKTLMAMQANVIYQQ
;
A
#
# COMPACT_ATOMS: atom_id res chain seq x y z
N MET A 1 13.30 4.26 7.37
CA MET A 1 12.28 3.49 6.68
C MET A 1 11.28 4.41 6.01
N SER A 2 10.95 4.16 4.76
CA SER A 2 10.29 5.14 3.91
C SER A 2 8.90 4.69 3.45
N ARG A 3 8.10 4.15 4.35
CA ARG A 3 6.69 3.88 4.04
C ARG A 3 5.89 5.16 4.12
N THR A 4 4.94 5.30 3.20
CA THR A 4 3.88 6.30 3.36
C THR A 4 2.83 5.71 4.27
N ILE A 5 2.46 6.45 5.31
CA ILE A 5 1.48 6.02 6.31
C ILE A 5 0.32 6.99 6.27
N ILE A 6 -0.88 6.46 6.02
CA ILE A 6 -2.10 7.26 5.88
C ILE A 6 -3.11 6.77 6.89
N LYS A 7 -3.52 7.65 7.80
CA LYS A 7 -4.61 7.37 8.74
C LYS A 7 -5.91 7.93 8.18
N PHE A 8 -6.95 7.14 8.19
CA PHE A 8 -8.24 7.55 7.64
C PHE A 8 -9.40 6.90 8.37
N THR A 9 -10.59 7.45 8.15
CA THR A 9 -11.86 6.83 8.55
C THR A 9 -12.66 6.49 7.31
N SER A 10 -13.68 5.65 7.47
CA SER A 10 -14.58 5.28 6.39
C SER A 10 -16.01 5.18 6.92
N PRO A 11 -17.02 5.52 6.10
CA PRO A 11 -18.41 5.28 6.47
C PRO A 11 -18.78 3.80 6.50
N PHE A 12 -17.95 2.93 5.89
CA PHE A 12 -18.17 1.49 5.91
C PHE A 12 -17.79 0.92 7.27
N ASN A 13 -18.41 -0.20 7.66
CA ASN A 13 -17.92 -0.96 8.81
C ASN A 13 -16.59 -1.66 8.44
N SER A 14 -15.87 -2.19 9.43
CA SER A 14 -14.54 -2.74 9.21
C SER A 14 -14.54 -3.93 8.24
N ASN A 15 -15.54 -4.81 8.32
CA ASN A 15 -15.62 -5.94 7.38
C ASN A 15 -15.77 -5.44 5.94
N ALA A 16 -16.59 -4.42 5.73
CA ALA A 16 -16.79 -3.86 4.40
C ALA A 16 -15.54 -3.13 3.89
N VAL A 17 -14.80 -2.44 4.78
CA VAL A 17 -13.55 -1.77 4.41
C VAL A 17 -12.51 -2.79 3.97
N PHE A 18 -12.30 -3.85 4.75
CA PHE A 18 -11.33 -4.89 4.39
C PHE A 18 -11.76 -5.65 3.14
N ASP A 19 -13.05 -5.89 2.96
CA ASP A 19 -13.58 -6.52 1.75
C ASP A 19 -13.35 -5.65 0.51
N ALA A 20 -13.64 -4.36 0.60
CA ALA A 20 -13.43 -3.42 -0.50
C ALA A 20 -11.93 -3.32 -0.86
N PHE A 21 -11.08 -3.26 0.16
CA PHE A 21 -9.63 -3.23 -0.03
C PHE A 21 -9.14 -4.49 -0.74
N GLY A 22 -9.50 -5.67 -0.25
CA GLY A 22 -9.07 -6.94 -0.82
C GLY A 22 -9.56 -7.12 -2.25
N LYS A 23 -10.81 -6.77 -2.52
CA LYS A 23 -11.36 -6.85 -3.88
C LYS A 23 -10.64 -5.90 -4.83
N PHE A 24 -10.33 -4.69 -4.39
CA PHE A 24 -9.60 -3.73 -5.19
C PHE A 24 -8.18 -4.23 -5.47
N MET A 25 -7.47 -4.73 -4.46
CA MET A 25 -6.13 -5.28 -4.62
C MET A 25 -6.13 -6.45 -5.61
N TYR A 26 -7.07 -7.37 -5.47
CA TYR A 26 -7.20 -8.51 -6.38
C TYR A 26 -7.44 -8.04 -7.82
N ARG A 27 -8.36 -7.09 -7.99
CA ARG A 27 -8.70 -6.54 -9.31
C ARG A 27 -7.52 -5.85 -9.98
N GLU A 28 -6.65 -5.24 -9.16
CA GLU A 28 -5.44 -4.56 -9.64
C GLU A 28 -4.24 -5.51 -9.76
N ASN A 29 -4.48 -6.81 -9.67
CA ASN A 29 -3.48 -7.87 -9.81
C ASN A 29 -2.42 -7.88 -8.71
N PHE A 30 -2.78 -7.45 -7.51
CA PHE A 30 -1.93 -7.63 -6.33
C PHE A 30 -2.07 -9.05 -5.82
N GLU A 31 -1.00 -9.54 -5.20
CA GLU A 31 -0.92 -10.83 -4.55
C GLU A 31 -0.87 -10.64 -3.04
N PHE A 32 -1.68 -11.42 -2.31
CA PHE A 32 -1.64 -11.37 -0.85
C PHE A 32 -0.46 -12.18 -0.34
N VAL A 33 0.34 -11.58 0.55
CA VAL A 33 1.55 -12.20 1.09
C VAL A 33 1.50 -12.15 2.62
N GLN A 34 1.88 -13.25 3.24
CA GLN A 34 2.05 -13.32 4.68
C GLN A 34 3.48 -13.80 4.96
N LYS A 35 4.29 -12.94 5.57
CA LYS A 35 5.71 -13.21 5.77
C LYS A 35 6.21 -12.49 7.02
N ASN A 36 6.99 -13.18 7.84
CA ASN A 36 7.59 -12.62 9.06
C ASN A 36 6.56 -11.98 9.99
N GLY A 37 5.38 -12.60 10.11
CA GLY A 37 4.31 -12.08 10.95
C GLY A 37 3.57 -10.87 10.39
N GLU A 38 3.88 -10.44 9.18
CA GLU A 38 3.25 -9.31 8.53
C GLU A 38 2.41 -9.77 7.35
N GLN A 39 1.23 -9.17 7.19
CA GLN A 39 0.30 -9.43 6.08
C GLN A 39 0.22 -8.19 5.20
N TYR A 40 0.43 -8.35 3.90
CA TYR A 40 0.40 -7.24 2.96
C TYR A 40 0.07 -7.73 1.56
N TRP A 41 -0.21 -6.76 0.67
CA TRP A 41 -0.46 -7.01 -0.74
C TRP A 41 0.73 -6.48 -1.56
N LYS A 42 1.14 -7.25 -2.55
CA LYS A 42 2.32 -6.97 -3.35
C LYS A 42 1.98 -7.07 -4.83
N LYS A 43 2.53 -6.15 -5.62
CA LYS A 43 2.46 -6.20 -7.08
C LYS A 43 3.83 -5.97 -7.68
N GLY A 44 4.20 -6.86 -8.61
CA GLY A 44 5.48 -6.78 -9.32
C GLY A 44 6.61 -7.52 -8.63
N VAL A 45 7.65 -7.81 -9.36
CA VAL A 45 8.85 -8.51 -8.87
C VAL A 45 10.09 -7.62 -8.87
N GLY A 46 10.03 -6.46 -9.49
CA GLY A 46 10.96 -5.37 -9.28
C GLY A 46 12.26 -5.39 -10.03
N LEU A 47 12.44 -6.13 -11.11
CA LEU A 47 13.68 -6.05 -11.86
C LEU A 47 13.76 -4.75 -12.68
N LEU A 48 12.74 -4.46 -13.47
CA LEU A 48 12.64 -3.25 -14.28
C LEU A 48 11.64 -2.24 -13.69
N THR A 49 10.78 -2.70 -12.78
CA THR A 49 9.80 -1.87 -12.10
C THR A 49 9.92 -2.10 -10.59
N ALA A 50 9.72 -1.06 -9.80
CA ALA A 50 9.70 -1.21 -8.35
C ALA A 50 8.39 -1.90 -7.93
N PRO A 51 8.45 -3.02 -7.20
CA PRO A 51 7.24 -3.65 -6.71
C PRO A 51 6.56 -2.76 -5.68
N GLN A 52 5.23 -2.78 -5.70
CA GLN A 52 4.40 -2.00 -4.80
C GLN A 52 3.91 -2.88 -3.66
N PHE A 53 3.90 -2.34 -2.45
CA PHE A 53 3.46 -3.02 -1.24
C PHE A 53 2.42 -2.16 -0.54
N LEU A 54 1.26 -2.74 -0.25
CA LEU A 54 0.17 -2.06 0.44
C LEU A 54 -0.30 -2.93 1.60
N LYS A 55 -0.47 -2.31 2.76
CA LYS A 55 -0.92 -2.99 3.98
C LYS A 55 -2.00 -2.15 4.65
N LEU A 56 -3.10 -2.80 5.00
CA LEU A 56 -4.22 -2.17 5.71
C LEU A 56 -4.33 -2.73 7.11
N SER A 57 -4.49 -1.86 8.08
CA SER A 57 -4.76 -2.25 9.46
C SER A 57 -5.84 -1.35 10.07
N VAL A 58 -6.46 -1.82 11.15
CA VAL A 58 -7.49 -1.11 11.87
C VAL A 58 -7.00 -0.81 13.28
N ASN A 59 -7.24 0.41 13.75
CA ASN A 59 -6.91 0.85 15.10
C ASN A 59 -8.08 0.59 16.07
N ASN A 60 -7.78 0.62 17.36
CA ASN A 60 -8.78 0.41 18.40
C ASN A 60 -9.87 1.49 18.40
N ASP A 61 -9.57 2.69 17.90
CA ASP A 61 -10.54 3.80 17.82
C ASP A 61 -11.45 3.73 16.58
N GLY A 62 -11.34 2.67 15.78
CA GLY A 62 -12.14 2.50 14.57
C GLY A 62 -11.57 3.20 13.33
N SER A 63 -10.43 3.88 13.43
CA SER A 63 -9.72 4.41 12.28
C SER A 63 -8.86 3.34 11.63
N TYR A 64 -8.41 3.61 10.41
CA TYR A 64 -7.61 2.69 9.62
C TYR A 64 -6.27 3.29 9.27
N VAL A 65 -5.29 2.43 9.03
CA VAL A 65 -3.98 2.84 8.54
C VAL A 65 -3.67 2.08 7.26
N LEU A 66 -3.38 2.82 6.20
CA LEU A 66 -2.85 2.28 4.96
C LEU A 66 -1.36 2.59 4.91
N GLU A 67 -0.55 1.55 4.79
CA GLU A 67 0.90 1.67 4.63
C GLU A 67 1.23 1.30 3.19
N ALA A 68 1.98 2.16 2.52
CA ALA A 68 2.34 1.97 1.12
C ALA A 68 3.82 2.21 0.91
N SER A 69 4.46 1.32 0.15
CA SER A 69 5.88 1.44 -0.16
C SER A 69 6.19 0.80 -1.51
N ILE A 70 7.34 1.16 -2.04
CA ILE A 70 7.99 0.46 -3.14
C ILE A 70 9.35 -0.01 -2.65
N LYS A 71 9.88 -1.04 -3.30
CA LYS A 71 11.24 -1.53 -3.00
C LYS A 71 12.06 -1.62 -4.27
N PHE A 72 13.33 -1.29 -4.18
CA PHE A 72 14.25 -1.57 -5.26
C PHE A 72 14.71 -3.02 -5.20
N ALA A 73 14.86 -3.64 -6.38
CA ALA A 73 15.36 -5.00 -6.48
C ALA A 73 16.64 -5.02 -7.32
N ILE A 74 17.65 -5.71 -6.83
CA ILE A 74 18.86 -6.02 -7.61
C ILE A 74 18.54 -7.16 -8.57
N LEU A 75 17.85 -8.16 -8.07
CA LEU A 75 17.38 -9.33 -8.83
C LEU A 75 15.91 -9.56 -8.46
N PRO A 76 15.14 -10.27 -9.30
CA PRO A 76 13.75 -10.59 -8.95
C PRO A 76 13.68 -11.23 -7.56
N GLY A 77 12.88 -10.62 -6.67
CA GLY A 77 12.71 -11.10 -5.31
C GLY A 77 13.79 -10.68 -4.32
N VAL A 78 14.86 -9.99 -4.76
CA VAL A 78 15.95 -9.53 -3.89
C VAL A 78 15.88 -8.00 -3.79
N TYR A 79 15.40 -7.49 -2.68
CA TYR A 79 15.16 -6.06 -2.48
C TYR A 79 16.28 -5.40 -1.68
N VAL A 80 16.67 -4.20 -2.07
CA VAL A 80 17.76 -3.45 -1.43
C VAL A 80 17.28 -2.25 -0.64
N GLY A 81 16.02 -1.90 -0.74
CA GLY A 81 15.51 -0.74 -0.01
C GLY A 81 14.02 -0.61 -0.13
N GLU A 82 13.47 0.31 0.65
CA GLU A 82 12.04 0.57 0.74
C GLU A 82 11.82 2.07 0.66
N MET A 83 10.82 2.49 -0.13
CA MET A 83 10.47 3.91 -0.28
C MET A 83 8.97 4.10 -0.26
N GLY A 84 8.53 5.24 0.27
CA GLY A 84 7.16 5.71 0.18
C GLY A 84 6.94 6.55 -1.07
N THR A 85 6.01 7.51 -0.99
CA THR A 85 5.62 8.34 -2.13
C THR A 85 6.41 9.64 -2.26
N LYS A 86 7.36 9.91 -1.35
CA LYS A 86 8.13 11.15 -1.31
C LYS A 86 9.58 10.91 -1.67
N GLY A 87 10.26 11.97 -2.16
CA GLY A 87 11.67 11.96 -2.49
C GLY A 87 11.94 11.91 -3.99
N PHE A 88 13.20 12.09 -4.36
CA PHE A 88 13.60 12.17 -5.78
C PHE A 88 13.96 10.81 -6.37
N VAL A 89 14.58 9.94 -5.60
CA VAL A 89 15.00 8.62 -6.08
C VAL A 89 13.76 7.80 -6.34
N GLY A 90 13.67 7.23 -7.53
CA GLY A 90 12.50 6.45 -7.93
C GLY A 90 11.25 7.28 -8.18
N ALA A 91 11.40 8.51 -8.74
CA ALA A 91 10.30 9.44 -8.94
C ALA A 91 9.12 8.84 -9.70
N LEU A 92 9.36 8.13 -10.80
CA LEU A 92 8.29 7.51 -11.57
C LEU A 92 7.61 6.36 -10.80
N PRO A 93 8.34 5.39 -10.21
CA PRO A 93 7.71 4.38 -9.37
C PRO A 93 6.93 4.96 -8.19
N LYS A 94 7.42 6.06 -7.59
CA LYS A 94 6.72 6.72 -6.48
C LYS A 94 5.42 7.37 -6.94
N GLN A 95 5.41 7.96 -8.13
CA GLN A 95 4.19 8.54 -8.69
C GLN A 95 3.15 7.45 -8.98
N LEU A 96 3.57 6.33 -9.54
CA LEU A 96 2.68 5.20 -9.79
C LEU A 96 2.10 4.65 -8.49
N LEU A 97 2.92 4.57 -7.44
CA LEU A 97 2.44 4.17 -6.11
C LEU A 97 1.42 5.16 -5.58
N LYS A 98 1.68 6.47 -5.70
CA LYS A 98 0.76 7.49 -5.23
C LYS A 98 -0.60 7.39 -5.93
N GLU A 99 -0.61 7.19 -7.23
CA GLU A 99 -1.86 7.00 -7.99
C GLU A 99 -2.62 5.77 -7.50
N ARG A 100 -1.90 4.68 -7.22
CA ARG A 100 -2.49 3.45 -6.67
C ARG A 100 -3.08 3.68 -5.30
N VAL A 101 -2.35 4.39 -4.43
CA VAL A 101 -2.82 4.75 -3.10
C VAL A 101 -4.09 5.57 -3.18
N ASP A 102 -4.13 6.59 -4.03
CA ASP A 102 -5.31 7.45 -4.18
C ASP A 102 -6.53 6.64 -4.63
N LYS A 103 -6.36 5.73 -5.59
CA LYS A 103 -7.44 4.85 -6.04
C LYS A 103 -7.90 3.88 -4.96
N THR A 104 -6.95 3.36 -4.18
CA THR A 104 -7.25 2.44 -3.07
C THR A 104 -8.09 3.15 -2.01
N LEU A 105 -7.69 4.37 -1.64
CA LEU A 105 -8.44 5.18 -0.68
C LEU A 105 -9.86 5.47 -1.19
N MET A 106 -10.02 5.76 -2.46
CA MET A 106 -11.34 5.97 -3.05
C MET A 106 -12.21 4.71 -2.98
N ALA A 107 -11.63 3.54 -3.21
CA ALA A 107 -12.36 2.27 -3.15
C ALA A 107 -12.91 1.99 -1.75
N MET A 108 -12.23 2.46 -0.72
CA MET A 108 -12.64 2.32 0.68
C MET A 108 -13.51 3.50 1.16
N GLN A 109 -13.78 4.49 0.32
CA GLN A 109 -14.42 5.77 0.68
C GLN A 109 -13.75 6.42 1.88
N ALA A 110 -12.42 6.50 1.81
CA ALA A 110 -11.61 6.98 2.92
C ALA A 110 -11.72 8.48 3.11
N ASN A 111 -11.83 8.89 4.38
CA ASN A 111 -11.67 10.28 4.80
C ASN A 111 -10.32 10.38 5.50
N VAL A 112 -9.33 10.96 4.82
CA VAL A 112 -7.96 11.00 5.31
C VAL A 112 -7.84 11.95 6.49
N ILE A 113 -7.25 11.48 7.59
CA ILE A 113 -6.98 12.27 8.79
C ILE A 113 -5.58 12.88 8.68
N TYR A 114 -4.57 12.07 8.39
CA TYR A 114 -3.22 12.55 8.12
C TYR A 114 -2.45 11.59 7.22
N GLN A 115 -1.37 12.11 6.63
CA GLN A 115 -0.45 11.34 5.82
C GLN A 115 0.98 11.70 6.20
N GLN A 116 1.79 10.69 6.41
CA GLN A 116 3.21 10.84 6.70
C GLN A 116 4.07 10.34 5.55
#